data_c525cdc3a69649f68d66a5b48b991bed
#
_entry.id   c525cdc3a69649f68d66a5b48b991bed
#
_cell.length_a   1.000
_cell.length_b   1.000
_cell.length_c   1.000
_cell.angle_alpha   90.00
_cell.angle_beta   90.00
_cell.angle_gamma   90.00
#
_symmetry.space_group_name_H-M   'P 1'
#
loop_
_entity.id
_entity.type
_entity.pdbx_description
1 polymer ?
#
loop_
_entity_poly.entity_id
_entity_poly.type
_entity_poly.pdbx_seq_one_letter_code
_entity_poly.pdbx_strand_id
1 'polypeptide(L)'
;MFNDFSEILKEFMKKLLSSRLVILAVVFVGLYAILGMRLFNLQIMEGEQYQENYMAKTEKKISLAGTRGNIYDRNGNLLAYNKLSYNVTIQDNGDYKRSNDRNRMLLELVRILNRHGENVEGDFSVGYDSSGNMIFTTTSEAARKRFLSDYYGLKKTDELDDADGKYPSDVTAREVFDARVKYYGLDQLKDDNDNPIELTDEEALGIINIRYTMGLTAYRKYESTTIASDVSKETMTDVLENSANLKGVGIEESTIRVY
;
A
#
# COMPACT_ATOMS: atom_id res chain seq x y z
N MET A 1 -60.78 -53.13 2.72
CA MET A 1 -60.45 -51.79 2.21
C MET A 1 -59.26 -51.14 2.92
N PHE A 2 -59.22 -51.05 4.27
CA PHE A 2 -57.98 -50.48 4.97
C PHE A 2 -56.81 -51.46 4.94
N ASN A 3 -56.98 -52.74 5.00
CA ASN A 3 -55.89 -53.71 4.95
C ASN A 3 -55.26 -53.82 3.56
N ASP A 4 -56.10 -53.75 2.49
CA ASP A 4 -55.59 -53.79 1.12
C ASP A 4 -54.74 -52.58 0.78
N PHE A 5 -55.13 -51.40 1.30
CA PHE A 5 -54.34 -50.19 1.11
C PHE A 5 -52.98 -50.28 1.81
N SER A 6 -52.90 -50.88 2.99
CA SER A 6 -51.65 -51.06 3.73
C SER A 6 -50.72 -52.08 3.05
N GLU A 7 -51.24 -53.10 2.41
CA GLU A 7 -50.48 -54.09 1.64
C GLU A 7 -49.91 -53.49 0.34
N ILE A 8 -50.71 -52.73 -0.40
CA ILE A 8 -50.29 -52.01 -1.61
C ILE A 8 -49.20 -50.98 -1.25
N LEU A 9 -49.37 -50.31 -0.14
CA LEU A 9 -48.33 -49.32 0.33
C LEU A 9 -47.01 -50.01 0.70
N LYS A 10 -47.07 -51.18 1.35
CA LYS A 10 -45.89 -51.99 1.70
C LYS A 10 -45.18 -52.53 0.46
N GLU A 11 -45.92 -53.06 -0.52
CA GLU A 11 -45.30 -53.51 -1.77
C GLU A 11 -44.69 -52.36 -2.57
N PHE A 12 -45.38 -51.23 -2.65
CA PHE A 12 -44.85 -50.01 -3.27
C PHE A 12 -43.55 -49.52 -2.58
N MET A 13 -43.58 -49.45 -1.24
CA MET A 13 -42.38 -49.09 -0.44
C MET A 13 -41.25 -50.09 -0.64
N LYS A 14 -41.53 -51.40 -0.69
CA LYS A 14 -40.51 -52.42 -0.91
C LYS A 14 -39.88 -52.31 -2.32
N LYS A 15 -40.69 -52.01 -3.32
CA LYS A 15 -40.24 -51.82 -4.71
C LYS A 15 -39.44 -50.50 -4.87
N LEU A 16 -39.84 -49.44 -4.16
CA LEU A 16 -39.14 -48.17 -4.10
C LEU A 16 -37.75 -48.33 -3.43
N LEU A 17 -37.70 -49.00 -2.28
CA LEU A 17 -36.49 -49.23 -1.51
C LEU A 17 -35.51 -50.21 -2.21
N SER A 18 -36.00 -51.08 -3.09
CA SER A 18 -35.15 -51.97 -3.90
C SER A 18 -34.59 -51.29 -5.15
N SER A 19 -35.05 -50.09 -5.50
CA SER A 19 -34.53 -49.32 -6.62
C SER A 19 -33.18 -48.73 -6.32
N ARG A 20 -32.19 -48.97 -7.20
CA ARG A 20 -30.81 -48.38 -7.09
C ARG A 20 -30.85 -46.86 -7.02
N LEU A 21 -31.83 -46.22 -7.66
CA LEU A 21 -32.04 -44.79 -7.65
C LEU A 21 -32.47 -44.27 -6.28
N VAL A 22 -33.29 -45.00 -5.54
CA VAL A 22 -33.72 -44.61 -4.18
C VAL A 22 -32.56 -44.73 -3.19
N ILE A 23 -31.75 -45.78 -3.30
CA ILE A 23 -30.52 -45.89 -2.47
C ILE A 23 -29.59 -44.70 -2.75
N LEU A 24 -29.41 -44.35 -4.01
CA LEU A 24 -28.60 -43.20 -4.38
C LEU A 24 -29.20 -41.89 -3.83
N ALA A 25 -30.49 -41.69 -3.97
CA ALA A 25 -31.19 -40.52 -3.42
C ALA A 25 -31.06 -40.40 -1.89
N VAL A 26 -31.15 -41.49 -1.14
CA VAL A 26 -30.96 -41.52 0.31
C VAL A 26 -29.53 -41.12 0.68
N VAL A 27 -28.54 -41.63 -0.07
CA VAL A 27 -27.13 -41.23 0.13
C VAL A 27 -26.94 -39.74 -0.12
N PHE A 28 -27.53 -39.20 -1.20
CA PHE A 28 -27.43 -37.75 -1.48
C PHE A 28 -28.12 -36.91 -0.39
N VAL A 29 -29.31 -37.30 0.06
CA VAL A 29 -30.01 -36.61 1.17
C VAL A 29 -29.17 -36.65 2.44
N GLY A 30 -28.54 -37.78 2.75
CA GLY A 30 -27.62 -37.90 3.90
C GLY A 30 -26.44 -36.97 3.78
N LEU A 31 -25.81 -36.88 2.61
CA LEU A 31 -24.70 -35.95 2.35
C LEU A 31 -25.14 -34.48 2.47
N TYR A 32 -26.30 -34.13 1.91
CA TYR A 32 -26.88 -32.79 2.05
C TYR A 32 -27.18 -32.43 3.51
N ALA A 33 -27.68 -33.38 4.29
CA ALA A 33 -27.93 -33.16 5.71
C ALA A 33 -26.64 -32.89 6.49
N ILE A 34 -25.56 -33.63 6.20
CA ILE A 34 -24.23 -33.41 6.80
C ILE A 34 -23.69 -32.05 6.41
N LEU A 35 -23.79 -31.68 5.13
CA LEU A 35 -23.35 -30.35 4.64
C LEU A 35 -24.19 -29.23 5.29
N GLY A 36 -25.51 -29.39 5.40
CA GLY A 36 -26.40 -28.44 6.05
C GLY A 36 -26.05 -28.24 7.53
N MET A 37 -25.80 -29.31 8.27
CA MET A 37 -25.33 -29.24 9.66
C MET A 37 -23.98 -28.51 9.76
N ARG A 38 -23.05 -28.81 8.86
CA ARG A 38 -21.75 -28.16 8.88
C ARG A 38 -21.87 -26.66 8.57
N LEU A 39 -22.71 -26.32 7.60
CA LEU A 39 -22.98 -24.91 7.26
C LEU A 39 -23.66 -24.16 8.41
N PHE A 40 -24.63 -24.79 9.07
CA PHE A 40 -25.28 -24.22 10.24
C PHE A 40 -24.30 -23.95 11.38
N ASN A 41 -23.43 -24.92 11.69
CA ASN A 41 -22.40 -24.74 12.71
C ASN A 41 -21.45 -23.60 12.35
N LEU A 42 -20.96 -23.53 11.11
CA LEU A 42 -20.05 -22.49 10.67
C LEU A 42 -20.65 -21.09 10.65
N GLN A 43 -21.94 -20.98 10.26
CA GLN A 43 -22.58 -19.66 10.11
C GLN A 43 -23.25 -19.17 11.38
N ILE A 44 -23.82 -20.05 12.20
CA ILE A 44 -24.62 -19.68 13.36
C ILE A 44 -23.88 -19.94 14.66
N MET A 45 -23.29 -21.12 14.84
CA MET A 45 -22.61 -21.45 16.11
C MET A 45 -21.21 -20.85 16.21
N GLU A 46 -20.46 -20.86 15.11
CA GLU A 46 -19.09 -20.38 15.06
C GLU A 46 -18.96 -19.01 14.36
N GLY A 47 -20.04 -18.45 13.81
CA GLY A 47 -20.07 -17.24 13.01
C GLY A 47 -19.51 -16.03 13.75
N GLU A 48 -19.84 -15.87 15.03
CA GLU A 48 -19.32 -14.80 15.89
C GLU A 48 -17.81 -14.93 16.09
N GLN A 49 -17.32 -16.13 16.34
CA GLN A 49 -15.89 -16.43 16.51
C GLN A 49 -15.08 -16.19 15.21
N TYR A 50 -15.67 -16.50 14.05
CA TYR A 50 -15.05 -16.19 12.75
C TYR A 50 -15.05 -14.69 12.48
N GLN A 51 -16.09 -13.96 12.87
CA GLN A 51 -16.18 -12.51 12.74
C GLN A 51 -15.17 -11.81 13.67
N GLU A 52 -15.05 -12.24 14.92
CA GLU A 52 -14.04 -11.75 15.86
C GLU A 52 -12.61 -12.03 15.36
N ASN A 53 -12.35 -13.24 14.88
CA ASN A 53 -11.03 -13.58 14.31
C ASN A 53 -10.72 -12.81 13.02
N TYR A 54 -11.73 -12.45 12.22
CA TYR A 54 -11.55 -11.59 11.06
C TYR A 54 -11.21 -10.17 11.50
N MET A 55 -11.90 -9.62 12.47
CA MET A 55 -11.61 -8.32 13.07
C MET A 55 -10.20 -8.30 13.69
N ALA A 56 -9.84 -9.32 14.47
CA ALA A 56 -8.50 -9.45 15.05
C ALA A 56 -7.37 -9.54 14.01
N LYS A 57 -7.63 -10.13 12.84
CA LYS A 57 -6.67 -10.15 11.72
C LYS A 57 -6.55 -8.80 11.00
N THR A 58 -7.53 -7.93 11.17
CA THR A 58 -7.52 -6.57 10.61
C THR A 58 -6.90 -5.55 11.57
N GLU A 59 -6.67 -5.93 12.85
CA GLU A 59 -5.95 -5.09 13.80
C GLU A 59 -4.46 -5.05 13.44
N LYS A 60 -4.00 -3.88 13.02
CA LYS A 60 -2.59 -3.58 12.82
C LYS A 60 -1.97 -3.29 14.19
N LYS A 61 -1.09 -4.17 14.68
CA LYS A 61 -0.26 -3.85 15.85
C LYS A 61 0.76 -2.79 15.46
N ILE A 62 0.54 -1.56 15.88
CA ILE A 62 1.50 -0.48 15.74
C ILE A 62 2.48 -0.60 16.92
N SER A 63 3.75 -0.88 16.62
CA SER A 63 4.81 -0.84 17.61
C SER A 63 5.30 0.61 17.73
N LEU A 64 4.95 1.29 18.80
CA LEU A 64 5.52 2.59 19.10
C LEU A 64 6.92 2.39 19.68
N ALA A 65 7.91 2.95 19.01
CA ALA A 65 9.27 2.97 19.54
C ALA A 65 9.31 3.81 20.83
N GLY A 66 9.89 3.26 21.90
CA GLY A 66 10.08 4.02 23.13
C GLY A 66 10.95 5.25 22.90
N THR A 67 10.58 6.38 23.50
CA THR A 67 11.35 7.62 23.40
C THR A 67 12.61 7.56 24.29
N ARG A 68 13.71 8.14 23.81
CA ARG A 68 14.93 8.27 24.61
C ARG A 68 14.68 9.19 25.81
N GLY A 69 15.35 8.93 26.96
CA GLY A 69 15.31 9.82 28.12
C GLY A 69 15.93 11.19 27.84
N ASN A 70 15.57 12.19 28.61
CA ASN A 70 16.21 13.51 28.59
C ASN A 70 17.63 13.43 29.17
N ILE A 71 18.51 14.30 28.70
CA ILE A 71 19.89 14.42 29.21
C ILE A 71 20.00 15.78 29.87
N TYR A 72 20.53 15.79 31.10
CA TYR A 72 20.74 17.00 31.89
C TYR A 72 22.23 17.14 32.24
N ASP A 73 22.66 18.36 32.42
CA ASP A 73 23.98 18.62 33.00
C ASP A 73 23.97 18.41 34.54
N ARG A 74 25.12 18.57 35.18
CA ARG A 74 25.27 18.45 36.65
C ARG A 74 24.45 19.49 37.43
N ASN A 75 24.03 20.57 36.80
CA ASN A 75 23.25 21.66 37.41
C ASN A 75 21.75 21.48 37.13
N GLY A 76 21.34 20.43 36.40
CA GLY A 76 19.94 20.17 36.05
C GLY A 76 19.48 20.88 34.77
N ASN A 77 20.36 21.54 34.01
CA ASN A 77 19.96 22.17 32.76
C ASN A 77 19.73 21.08 31.69
N LEU A 78 18.70 21.24 30.90
CA LEU A 78 18.31 20.31 29.84
C LEU A 78 19.27 20.45 28.64
N LEU A 79 20.03 19.39 28.35
CA LEU A 79 20.98 19.35 27.24
C LEU A 79 20.39 18.66 25.99
N ALA A 80 19.54 17.67 26.19
CA ALA A 80 18.88 17.02 25.07
C ALA A 80 17.53 16.44 25.50
N TYR A 81 16.50 16.65 24.68
CA TYR A 81 15.14 16.18 24.92
C TYR A 81 14.46 15.73 23.63
N ASN A 82 13.32 15.09 23.76
CA ASN A 82 12.51 14.69 22.62
C ASN A 82 11.35 15.69 22.45
N LYS A 83 11.17 16.16 21.23
CA LYS A 83 10.00 16.95 20.81
C LYS A 83 9.08 16.04 19.99
N LEU A 84 7.77 16.12 20.24
CA LEU A 84 6.78 15.45 19.42
C LEU A 84 6.82 15.98 17.98
N SER A 85 6.76 15.07 17.04
CA SER A 85 6.80 15.31 15.61
C SER A 85 5.74 14.46 14.92
N TYR A 86 5.33 14.86 13.74
CA TYR A 86 4.37 14.13 12.92
C TYR A 86 4.99 13.80 11.57
N ASN A 87 4.77 12.58 11.12
CA ASN A 87 5.21 12.12 9.81
C ASN A 87 3.99 11.79 8.95
N VAL A 88 4.03 12.19 7.69
CA VAL A 88 3.07 11.74 6.69
C VAL A 88 3.55 10.41 6.14
N THR A 89 2.69 9.41 6.19
CA THR A 89 3.01 8.05 5.72
C THR A 89 1.99 7.59 4.68
N ILE A 90 2.40 6.67 3.82
CA ILE A 90 1.52 6.03 2.84
C ILE A 90 1.64 4.52 2.90
N GLN A 91 0.53 3.82 2.76
CA GLN A 91 0.47 2.37 2.65
C GLN A 91 -0.32 1.96 1.41
N ASP A 92 0.18 1.00 0.64
CA ASP A 92 -0.55 0.45 -0.51
C ASP A 92 -1.57 -0.59 -0.04
N ASN A 93 -2.80 -0.15 0.19
CA ASN A 93 -3.93 -0.99 0.58
C ASN A 93 -4.61 -1.68 -0.63
N GLY A 94 -4.14 -1.41 -1.86
CA GLY A 94 -4.77 -1.90 -3.09
C GLY A 94 -6.06 -1.15 -3.49
N ASP A 95 -6.34 0.00 -2.85
CA ASP A 95 -7.54 0.81 -3.14
C ASP A 95 -7.53 1.40 -4.55
N TYR A 96 -6.35 1.70 -5.07
CA TYR A 96 -6.18 2.29 -6.40
C TYR A 96 -5.79 1.22 -7.42
N LYS A 97 -6.76 0.73 -8.18
CA LYS A 97 -6.54 -0.28 -9.24
C LYS A 97 -5.92 0.33 -10.50
N ARG A 98 -6.28 1.58 -10.81
CA ARG A 98 -5.78 2.30 -11.99
C ARG A 98 -4.65 3.25 -11.60
N SER A 99 -3.63 3.34 -12.45
CA SER A 99 -2.48 4.24 -12.23
C SER A 99 -2.91 5.71 -12.19
N ASN A 100 -3.88 6.09 -13.02
CA ASN A 100 -4.41 7.46 -13.06
C ASN A 100 -5.02 7.89 -11.72
N ASP A 101 -5.86 7.05 -11.12
CA ASP A 101 -6.52 7.38 -9.84
C ASP A 101 -5.49 7.51 -8.71
N ARG A 102 -4.47 6.63 -8.70
CA ARG A 102 -3.35 6.71 -7.75
C ARG A 102 -2.54 8.00 -7.95
N ASN A 103 -2.21 8.35 -9.18
CA ASN A 103 -1.44 9.55 -9.49
C ASN A 103 -2.21 10.83 -9.09
N ARG A 104 -3.52 10.87 -9.28
CA ARG A 104 -4.36 12.01 -8.86
C ARG A 104 -4.36 12.18 -7.34
N MET A 105 -4.52 11.09 -6.60
CA MET A 105 -4.42 11.11 -5.14
C MET A 105 -3.04 11.60 -4.69
N LEU A 106 -1.97 11.09 -5.30
CA LEU A 106 -0.60 11.52 -4.98
C LEU A 106 -0.36 12.97 -5.34
N LEU A 107 -0.94 13.47 -6.44
CA LEU A 107 -0.89 14.88 -6.81
C LEU A 107 -1.52 15.78 -5.74
N GLU A 108 -2.69 15.38 -5.23
CA GLU A 108 -3.35 16.11 -4.14
C GLU A 108 -2.47 16.14 -2.88
N LEU A 109 -1.88 15.00 -2.50
CA LEU A 109 -0.94 14.92 -1.38
C LEU A 109 0.27 15.82 -1.60
N VAL A 110 0.92 15.75 -2.76
CA VAL A 110 2.10 16.58 -3.09
C VAL A 110 1.74 18.07 -3.05
N ARG A 111 0.56 18.46 -3.55
CA ARG A 111 0.08 19.84 -3.48
C ARG A 111 -0.14 20.33 -2.05
N ILE A 112 -0.65 19.47 -1.17
CA ILE A 112 -0.79 19.80 0.26
C ILE A 112 0.60 20.03 0.86
N LEU A 113 1.54 19.11 0.65
CA LEU A 113 2.90 19.24 1.18
C LEU A 113 3.59 20.51 0.66
N ASN A 114 3.56 20.76 -0.65
CA ASN A 114 4.16 21.96 -1.26
C ASN A 114 3.54 23.26 -0.76
N ARG A 115 2.23 23.29 -0.51
CA ARG A 115 1.53 24.48 0.04
C ARG A 115 2.08 24.90 1.39
N HIS A 116 2.47 23.94 2.21
CA HIS A 116 3.03 24.17 3.54
C HIS A 116 4.58 24.21 3.54
N GLY A 117 5.22 24.10 2.37
CA GLY A 117 6.68 24.13 2.26
C GLY A 117 7.37 22.86 2.75
N GLU A 118 6.63 21.75 2.85
CA GLU A 118 7.17 20.46 3.25
C GLU A 118 7.82 19.75 2.06
N ASN A 119 8.94 19.08 2.30
CA ASN A 119 9.63 18.32 1.27
C ASN A 119 9.11 16.88 1.20
N VAL A 120 8.90 16.39 -0.01
CA VAL A 120 8.64 14.97 -0.24
C VAL A 120 9.94 14.19 -0.11
N GLU A 121 10.01 13.31 0.87
CA GLU A 121 11.11 12.37 1.07
C GLU A 121 10.97 11.14 0.16
N GLY A 122 12.10 10.58 -0.24
CA GLY A 122 12.11 9.33 -0.98
C GLY A 122 13.49 8.97 -1.55
N ASP A 123 13.54 7.81 -2.20
CA ASP A 123 14.79 7.18 -2.67
C ASP A 123 15.11 7.48 -4.15
N PHE A 124 14.29 8.29 -4.83
CA PHE A 124 14.55 8.67 -6.21
C PHE A 124 15.60 9.77 -6.25
N SER A 125 16.84 9.37 -6.54
CA SER A 125 18.02 10.26 -6.44
C SER A 125 18.15 11.27 -7.58
N VAL A 126 17.04 11.94 -7.93
CA VAL A 126 16.99 13.09 -8.85
C VAL A 126 16.33 14.26 -8.14
N GLY A 127 16.87 15.45 -8.34
CA GLY A 127 16.36 16.69 -7.72
C GLY A 127 16.87 17.91 -8.47
N TYR A 128 16.72 19.07 -7.84
CA TYR A 128 17.17 20.34 -8.40
C TYR A 128 18.40 20.87 -7.69
N ASP A 129 19.28 21.52 -8.45
CA ASP A 129 20.35 22.34 -7.88
C ASP A 129 19.82 23.73 -7.49
N SER A 130 20.68 24.56 -6.88
CA SER A 130 20.36 25.94 -6.50
C SER A 130 20.04 26.87 -7.69
N SER A 131 20.32 26.43 -8.90
CA SER A 131 20.08 27.17 -10.15
C SER A 131 18.79 26.69 -10.85
N GLY A 132 18.11 25.67 -10.27
CA GLY A 132 16.90 25.08 -10.84
C GLY A 132 17.15 24.05 -11.94
N ASN A 133 18.39 23.59 -12.14
CA ASN A 133 18.66 22.51 -13.08
C ASN A 133 18.44 21.16 -12.42
N MET A 134 17.92 20.22 -13.19
CA MET A 134 17.71 18.85 -12.72
C MET A 134 19.04 18.09 -12.69
N ILE A 135 19.38 17.55 -11.52
CA ILE A 135 20.66 16.87 -11.27
C ILE A 135 20.43 15.55 -10.50
N PHE A 136 21.42 14.66 -10.54
CA PHE A 136 21.47 13.57 -9.57
C PHE A 136 21.87 14.09 -8.19
N THR A 137 21.08 13.73 -7.18
CA THR A 137 21.35 14.13 -5.78
C THR A 137 22.31 13.18 -5.05
N THR A 138 22.88 12.22 -5.78
CA THR A 138 23.82 11.24 -5.23
C THR A 138 25.16 11.88 -4.86
N THR A 139 25.77 11.42 -3.75
CA THR A 139 27.00 11.98 -3.19
C THR A 139 28.30 11.55 -3.92
N SER A 140 28.22 10.51 -4.77
CA SER A 140 29.35 9.97 -5.50
C SER A 140 28.93 9.27 -6.79
N GLU A 141 29.89 9.06 -7.69
CA GLU A 141 29.67 8.32 -8.93
C GLU A 141 29.26 6.84 -8.65
N ALA A 142 29.85 6.23 -7.64
CA ALA A 142 29.47 4.88 -7.22
C ALA A 142 28.02 4.82 -6.73
N ALA A 143 27.57 5.83 -5.98
CA ALA A 143 26.19 5.94 -5.54
C ALA A 143 25.24 6.17 -6.73
N ARG A 144 25.64 6.98 -7.73
CA ARG A 144 24.89 7.18 -8.96
C ARG A 144 24.73 5.86 -9.75
N LYS A 145 25.81 5.12 -9.92
CA LYS A 145 25.75 3.81 -10.62
C LYS A 145 24.87 2.82 -9.88
N ARG A 146 24.92 2.82 -8.55
CA ARG A 146 24.02 1.98 -7.75
C ARG A 146 22.55 2.37 -7.94
N PHE A 147 22.25 3.67 -7.88
CA PHE A 147 20.91 4.18 -8.15
C PHE A 147 20.43 3.79 -9.56
N LEU A 148 21.27 3.96 -10.59
CA LEU A 148 20.92 3.56 -11.97
C LEU A 148 20.72 2.05 -12.10
N SER A 149 21.49 1.24 -11.41
CA SER A 149 21.31 -0.20 -11.35
C SER A 149 19.92 -0.57 -10.77
N ASP A 150 19.57 0.04 -9.64
CA ASP A 150 18.25 -0.14 -9.01
C ASP A 150 17.12 0.42 -9.91
N TYR A 151 17.37 1.54 -10.56
CA TYR A 151 16.45 2.18 -11.51
C TYR A 151 16.12 1.26 -12.71
N TYR A 152 17.11 0.58 -13.27
CA TYR A 152 16.95 -0.38 -14.35
C TYR A 152 16.48 -1.76 -13.87
N GLY A 153 16.47 -2.01 -12.56
CA GLY A 153 16.13 -3.32 -11.97
C GLY A 153 17.22 -4.36 -12.15
N LEU A 154 18.49 -3.93 -12.24
CA LEU A 154 19.64 -4.81 -12.38
C LEU A 154 20.05 -5.38 -11.01
N LYS A 155 20.66 -6.57 -11.02
CA LYS A 155 21.17 -7.19 -9.79
C LYS A 155 22.53 -6.68 -9.36
N LYS A 156 23.32 -6.21 -10.32
CA LYS A 156 24.70 -5.74 -10.12
C LYS A 156 24.96 -4.49 -10.93
N THR A 157 25.83 -3.64 -10.42
CA THR A 157 26.30 -2.42 -11.12
C THR A 157 27.15 -2.72 -12.34
N ASP A 158 27.76 -3.89 -12.42
CA ASP A 158 28.58 -4.33 -13.58
C ASP A 158 27.74 -4.63 -14.83
N GLU A 159 26.43 -4.72 -14.68
CA GLU A 159 25.46 -4.90 -15.76
C GLU A 159 25.11 -3.57 -16.46
N LEU A 160 25.55 -2.43 -15.88
CA LEU A 160 25.50 -1.13 -16.57
C LEU A 160 26.51 -1.10 -17.69
N ASP A 161 26.21 -0.32 -18.75
CA ASP A 161 27.06 -0.19 -19.94
C ASP A 161 27.32 -1.54 -20.64
N ASP A 162 26.32 -2.39 -20.66
CA ASP A 162 26.38 -3.69 -21.32
C ASP A 162 26.65 -3.55 -22.83
N ALA A 163 27.10 -4.63 -23.45
CA ALA A 163 27.48 -4.64 -24.87
C ALA A 163 26.35 -4.23 -25.82
N ASP A 164 25.09 -4.38 -25.38
CA ASP A 164 23.90 -4.03 -26.15
C ASP A 164 23.46 -2.56 -25.94
N GLY A 165 24.12 -1.82 -25.05
CA GLY A 165 23.81 -0.41 -24.71
C GLY A 165 22.42 -0.19 -24.13
N LYS A 166 21.83 -1.24 -23.54
CA LYS A 166 20.47 -1.20 -23.01
C LYS A 166 20.35 -0.45 -21.70
N TYR A 167 21.41 -0.44 -20.90
CA TYR A 167 21.45 0.14 -19.56
C TYR A 167 22.61 1.14 -19.43
N PRO A 168 22.55 2.28 -20.13
CA PRO A 168 23.65 3.25 -20.13
C PRO A 168 23.81 3.93 -18.77
N SER A 169 25.05 4.15 -18.35
CA SER A 169 25.38 4.89 -17.13
C SER A 169 25.59 6.38 -17.36
N ASP A 170 25.69 6.83 -18.61
CA ASP A 170 25.93 8.23 -19.01
C ASP A 170 24.67 9.06 -19.20
N VAL A 171 23.50 8.51 -18.84
CA VAL A 171 22.21 9.22 -18.88
C VAL A 171 22.20 10.44 -17.99
N THR A 172 21.49 11.46 -18.40
CA THR A 172 21.26 12.67 -17.62
C THR A 172 20.11 12.46 -16.60
N ALA A 173 20.11 13.27 -15.54
CA ALA A 173 19.02 13.26 -14.56
C ALA A 173 17.67 13.58 -15.21
N ARG A 174 17.64 14.47 -16.20
CA ARG A 174 16.44 14.84 -16.96
C ARG A 174 15.87 13.64 -17.75
N GLU A 175 16.72 12.90 -18.43
CA GLU A 175 16.29 11.70 -19.18
C GLU A 175 15.70 10.63 -18.25
N VAL A 176 16.31 10.40 -17.10
CA VAL A 176 15.82 9.48 -16.07
C VAL A 176 14.46 9.93 -15.53
N PHE A 177 14.29 11.21 -15.28
CA PHE A 177 13.03 11.81 -14.86
C PHE A 177 11.94 11.65 -15.94
N ASP A 178 12.21 12.07 -17.17
CA ASP A 178 11.26 12.01 -18.29
C ASP A 178 10.81 10.56 -18.59
N ALA A 179 11.74 9.62 -18.47
CA ALA A 179 11.41 8.21 -18.60
C ALA A 179 10.46 7.72 -17.48
N ARG A 180 10.64 8.21 -16.23
CA ARG A 180 9.73 7.88 -15.13
C ARG A 180 8.37 8.59 -15.24
N VAL A 181 8.32 9.80 -15.74
CA VAL A 181 7.04 10.49 -16.08
C VAL A 181 6.21 9.61 -17.02
N LYS A 182 6.81 9.11 -18.10
CA LYS A 182 6.16 8.20 -19.06
C LYS A 182 5.81 6.85 -18.42
N TYR A 183 6.74 6.25 -17.69
CA TYR A 183 6.53 4.94 -17.04
C TYR A 183 5.35 4.94 -16.08
N TYR A 184 5.15 6.02 -15.33
CA TYR A 184 4.02 6.16 -14.42
C TYR A 184 2.78 6.75 -15.09
N GLY A 185 2.85 7.20 -16.35
CA GLY A 185 1.75 7.81 -17.09
C GLY A 185 1.34 9.18 -16.57
N LEU A 186 2.32 9.96 -16.10
CA LEU A 186 2.09 11.31 -15.57
C LEU A 186 1.86 12.32 -16.69
N ASP A 187 2.41 12.08 -17.88
CA ASP A 187 2.20 12.84 -19.12
C ASP A 187 0.78 12.69 -19.70
N GLN A 188 0.01 11.72 -19.21
CA GLN A 188 -1.34 11.41 -19.67
C GLN A 188 -2.36 11.46 -18.51
N LEU A 189 -2.02 12.19 -17.44
CA LEU A 189 -2.87 12.30 -16.26
C LEU A 189 -4.17 13.05 -16.60
N LYS A 190 -5.30 12.49 -16.18
CA LYS A 190 -6.63 13.04 -16.46
C LYS A 190 -7.48 13.14 -15.21
N ASP A 191 -8.39 14.11 -15.21
CA ASP A 191 -9.44 14.25 -14.20
C ASP A 191 -10.60 13.26 -14.42
N ASP A 192 -11.64 13.36 -13.60
CA ASP A 192 -12.84 12.50 -13.69
C ASP A 192 -13.67 12.75 -14.94
N ASN A 193 -13.46 13.89 -15.62
CA ASN A 193 -14.15 14.28 -16.84
C ASN A 193 -13.29 14.01 -18.11
N ASP A 194 -12.21 13.23 -17.97
CA ASP A 194 -11.24 12.93 -19.04
C ASP A 194 -10.43 14.14 -19.54
N ASN A 195 -10.46 15.28 -18.83
CA ASN A 195 -9.62 16.43 -19.18
C ASN A 195 -8.17 16.18 -18.72
N PRO A 196 -7.17 16.57 -19.53
CA PRO A 196 -5.78 16.46 -19.14
C PRO A 196 -5.46 17.36 -17.94
N ILE A 197 -4.68 16.84 -17.00
CA ILE A 197 -4.14 17.59 -15.86
C ILE A 197 -2.67 17.89 -16.17
N GLU A 198 -2.33 19.17 -16.27
CA GLU A 198 -0.95 19.60 -16.40
C GLU A 198 -0.25 19.55 -15.03
N LEU A 199 0.94 19.00 -15.02
CA LEU A 199 1.81 18.90 -13.84
C LEU A 199 3.01 19.80 -14.00
N THR A 200 3.43 20.45 -12.93
CA THR A 200 4.78 21.02 -12.86
C THR A 200 5.82 19.91 -12.71
N ASP A 201 7.06 20.18 -13.07
CA ASP A 201 8.16 19.23 -12.89
C ASP A 201 8.35 18.88 -11.39
N GLU A 202 8.10 19.82 -10.47
CA GLU A 202 8.14 19.59 -9.02
C GLU A 202 7.04 18.64 -8.56
N GLU A 203 5.81 18.85 -9.03
CA GLU A 203 4.68 17.95 -8.71
C GLU A 203 4.94 16.53 -9.24
N ALA A 204 5.43 16.44 -10.48
CA ALA A 204 5.77 15.17 -11.10
C ALA A 204 6.91 14.47 -10.33
N LEU A 205 7.94 15.22 -9.92
CA LEU A 205 9.07 14.70 -9.13
C LEU A 205 8.60 14.17 -7.77
N GLY A 206 7.72 14.90 -7.09
CA GLY A 206 7.12 14.45 -5.83
C GLY A 206 6.38 13.12 -5.99
N ILE A 207 5.52 13.00 -7.01
CA ILE A 207 4.80 11.76 -7.31
C ILE A 207 5.76 10.61 -7.65
N ILE A 208 6.78 10.88 -8.48
CA ILE A 208 7.79 9.89 -8.84
C ILE A 208 8.53 9.40 -7.61
N ASN A 209 8.92 10.31 -6.72
CA ASN A 209 9.65 9.99 -5.50
C ASN A 209 8.85 9.03 -4.61
N ILE A 210 7.58 9.36 -4.35
CA ILE A 210 6.68 8.50 -3.57
C ILE A 210 6.52 7.13 -4.24
N ARG A 211 6.20 7.09 -5.54
CA ARG A 211 5.97 5.83 -6.25
C ARG A 211 7.21 4.96 -6.37
N TYR A 212 8.37 5.57 -6.54
CA TYR A 212 9.65 4.88 -6.60
C TYR A 212 9.98 4.22 -5.27
N THR A 213 9.89 4.97 -4.17
CA THR A 213 10.13 4.47 -2.81
C THR A 213 9.15 3.36 -2.42
N MET A 214 7.86 3.53 -2.71
CA MET A 214 6.87 2.46 -2.54
C MET A 214 7.20 1.21 -3.39
N GLY A 215 7.75 1.39 -4.57
CA GLY A 215 8.21 0.30 -5.45
C GLY A 215 9.35 -0.51 -4.83
N LEU A 216 10.32 0.16 -4.22
CA LEU A 216 11.44 -0.49 -3.53
C LEU A 216 10.99 -1.31 -2.31
N THR A 217 9.93 -0.88 -1.65
CA THR A 217 9.36 -1.54 -0.45
C THR A 217 8.14 -2.42 -0.76
N ALA A 218 7.85 -2.68 -2.04
CA ALA A 218 6.64 -3.41 -2.47
C ALA A 218 6.50 -4.82 -1.88
N TYR A 219 7.57 -5.46 -1.44
CA TYR A 219 7.54 -6.74 -0.74
C TYR A 219 7.03 -6.63 0.70
N ARG A 220 6.97 -5.41 1.27
CA ARG A 220 6.48 -5.08 2.61
C ARG A 220 5.16 -4.30 2.58
N LYS A 221 4.19 -4.75 1.80
CA LYS A 221 2.90 -4.05 1.56
C LYS A 221 2.14 -3.63 2.83
N TYR A 222 2.41 -4.29 3.95
CA TYR A 222 1.73 -4.03 5.22
C TYR A 222 2.44 -2.97 6.08
N GLU A 223 3.63 -2.53 5.68
CA GLU A 223 4.35 -1.46 6.34
C GLU A 223 4.05 -0.13 5.65
N SER A 224 3.86 0.91 6.44
CA SER A 224 3.73 2.27 5.92
C SER A 224 5.10 2.80 5.49
N THR A 225 5.12 3.56 4.41
CA THR A 225 6.29 4.28 3.92
C THR A 225 6.17 5.74 4.31
N THR A 226 7.19 6.30 4.97
CA THR A 226 7.23 7.73 5.31
C THR A 226 7.45 8.55 4.04
N ILE A 227 6.65 9.59 3.87
CA ILE A 227 6.66 10.49 2.71
C ILE A 227 7.21 11.87 3.07
N ALA A 228 6.91 12.34 4.28
CA ALA A 228 7.46 13.56 4.82
C ALA A 228 7.59 13.42 6.34
N SER A 229 8.70 13.88 6.89
CA SER A 229 9.00 13.82 8.32
C SER A 229 8.95 15.22 8.94
N ASP A 230 8.64 15.28 10.24
CA ASP A 230 8.58 16.52 11.04
C ASP A 230 7.66 17.59 10.40
N VAL A 231 6.53 17.16 9.86
CA VAL A 231 5.58 18.09 9.23
C VAL A 231 4.90 18.99 10.26
N SER A 232 4.50 20.17 9.80
CA SER A 232 3.77 21.16 10.61
C SER A 232 2.38 20.64 11.02
N LYS A 233 1.81 21.25 12.06
CA LYS A 233 0.44 20.93 12.49
C LYS A 233 -0.58 21.28 11.42
N GLU A 234 -0.32 22.31 10.67
CA GLU A 234 -1.13 22.78 9.56
C GLU A 234 -1.18 21.71 8.46
N THR A 235 -0.02 21.16 8.08
CA THR A 235 0.08 20.04 7.13
C THR A 235 -0.66 18.81 7.64
N MET A 236 -0.44 18.44 8.91
CA MET A 236 -1.15 17.34 9.54
C MET A 236 -2.67 17.51 9.45
N THR A 237 -3.17 18.72 9.75
CA THR A 237 -4.61 19.01 9.72
C THR A 237 -5.16 18.88 8.31
N ASP A 238 -4.50 19.49 7.30
CA ASP A 238 -4.91 19.42 5.90
C ASP A 238 -4.94 17.96 5.38
N VAL A 239 -3.96 17.15 5.73
CA VAL A 239 -3.94 15.72 5.35
C VAL A 239 -5.10 14.96 5.99
N LEU A 240 -5.40 15.21 7.27
CA LEU A 240 -6.50 14.55 7.99
C LEU A 240 -7.87 14.99 7.46
N GLU A 241 -8.06 16.25 7.16
CA GLU A 241 -9.30 16.79 6.58
C GLU A 241 -9.57 16.20 5.20
N ASN A 242 -8.53 15.96 4.40
CA ASN A 242 -8.63 15.36 3.07
C ASN A 242 -8.52 13.82 3.06
N SER A 243 -8.54 13.16 4.22
CA SER A 243 -8.36 11.71 4.36
C SER A 243 -9.32 10.85 3.52
N ALA A 244 -10.51 11.35 3.24
CA ALA A 244 -11.49 10.68 2.37
C ALA A 244 -10.98 10.50 0.93
N ASN A 245 -10.21 11.46 0.42
CA ASN A 245 -9.60 11.46 -0.91
C ASN A 245 -8.21 10.83 -0.90
N LEU A 246 -7.51 10.90 0.23
CA LEU A 246 -6.13 10.43 0.44
C LEU A 246 -6.11 9.00 1.01
N LYS A 247 -6.78 8.04 0.36
CA LYS A 247 -6.84 6.66 0.84
C LYS A 247 -5.45 6.03 0.90
N GLY A 248 -5.14 5.42 2.03
CA GLY A 248 -3.83 4.83 2.31
C GLY A 248 -2.80 5.82 2.86
N VAL A 249 -3.09 7.12 2.88
CA VAL A 249 -2.27 8.13 3.54
C VAL A 249 -2.67 8.23 5.00
N GLY A 250 -1.69 8.35 5.88
CA GLY A 250 -1.89 8.47 7.32
C GLY A 250 -0.88 9.41 7.96
N ILE A 251 -1.16 9.77 9.21
CA ILE A 251 -0.24 10.52 10.07
C ILE A 251 0.27 9.57 11.15
N GLU A 252 1.57 9.50 11.31
CA GLU A 252 2.22 8.75 12.40
C GLU A 252 2.92 9.73 13.34
N GLU A 253 2.69 9.55 14.65
CA GLU A 253 3.42 10.29 15.66
C GLU A 253 4.86 9.77 15.75
N SER A 254 5.80 10.69 15.81
CA SER A 254 7.23 10.42 15.93
C SER A 254 7.85 11.38 16.96
N THR A 255 9.12 11.23 17.24
CA THR A 255 9.86 12.15 18.10
C THR A 255 11.20 12.50 17.47
N ILE A 256 11.50 13.79 17.45
CA ILE A 256 12.81 14.30 17.06
C ILE A 256 13.62 14.64 18.29
N ARG A 257 14.93 14.42 18.20
CA ARG A 257 15.87 14.76 19.25
C ARG A 257 16.35 16.19 19.08
N VAL A 258 16.16 17.02 20.13
CA VAL A 258 16.67 18.39 20.21
C VAL A 258 17.87 18.40 21.15
N TYR A 259 18.94 19.12 20.74
CA TYR A 259 20.19 19.27 21.50
C TYR A 259 20.43 20.71 21.89
#